data_806d86a17515be8485e7a7024919d506
#
_entry.id   806d86a17515be8485e7a7024919d506
#
_cell.length_a   1.000
_cell.length_b   1.000
_cell.length_c   1.000
_cell.angle_alpha   90.00
_cell.angle_beta   90.00
_cell.angle_gamma   90.00
#
_symmetry.space_group_name_H-M   'P 1'
#
loop_
_entity.id
_entity.type
_entity.pdbx_description
1 polymer ?
#
loop_
_entity_poly.entity_id
_entity_poly.type
_entity_poly.pdbx_seq_one_letter_code
_entity_poly.pdbx_strand_id
1 'polypeptide(L)'
;EEAIDNAAVELGLRRSLIDYEVLQKGASGFFVLNPKEWKIRAYEVHKINKLTTESEDAAGVSTEEQAQENTNRDGAAYVFCAPDGVFLKVTPPSGNGRKVALADVVEKIRDRGLAVPPDDILKPIVTECADDYVRIGHYEYIPGNDALMSVEISEDEMKAYLFVSPPMQGGADVSADMIITFLSNNRVISGVNEKRVKQFQDSPVYRENYLIAEGTAPQKGDDAKILFNFETDNTQLRLKENKSGQINFKELNLIQNVVEGQPLAQKIPAQEGKSGKTVTGKYLPAAAGKDIAIPLGKNTRLAEDNLTIVAETKGQVLLIKNKINVEPIMTIEGNVSIKTGNIVFLGTVYVKGNVDDGFSIKAAGNIEVKGTVGKALLDAEGDIVVSQGIAGKEGGHIRAGKSIWSKFIQNIELVEAGDMVIVSDGILNSKIVANHKVICRGKRADIIGSQVTACDGVYARNLGSPAGGSDTVISVGFDPRSKERLIILEKKLLASEKALTALKLDLKSLEGQKKILKELSEEKEAMLKKKKELRYINETEIKELRNEIERIRDYLAALKTDGRVSVSGNIYTGVRIVIKDIIEDVRVDCKATTFFLQNGLVRYGPYEDYTNDDDVKRTPSGYSTD
;
A
#
# COMPACT_ATOMS: atom_id res chain seq x y z
N GLU A 1 -9.14 -10.01 14.46
CA GLU A 1 -7.95 -10.78 14.07
C GLU A 1 -8.14 -12.27 14.34
N GLU A 2 -8.44 -12.68 15.56
CA GLU A 2 -8.66 -14.07 15.95
C GLU A 2 -9.75 -14.78 15.13
N ALA A 3 -10.83 -14.09 14.76
CA ALA A 3 -11.88 -14.63 13.89
C ALA A 3 -11.40 -14.88 12.45
N ILE A 4 -10.47 -14.08 11.96
CA ILE A 4 -9.86 -14.25 10.62
C ILE A 4 -8.85 -15.41 10.65
N ASP A 5 -8.08 -15.52 11.71
CA ASP A 5 -7.12 -16.61 11.89
C ASP A 5 -7.82 -17.97 12.02
N ASN A 6 -8.94 -18.03 12.73
CA ASN A 6 -9.79 -19.22 12.81
C ASN A 6 -10.38 -19.59 11.43
N ALA A 7 -10.87 -18.61 10.66
CA ALA A 7 -11.35 -18.85 9.31
C ALA A 7 -10.24 -19.32 8.35
N ALA A 8 -9.00 -18.85 8.52
CA ALA A 8 -7.85 -19.31 7.75
C ALA A 8 -7.53 -20.78 8.01
N VAL A 9 -7.66 -21.22 9.26
CA VAL A 9 -7.46 -22.63 9.66
C VAL A 9 -8.59 -23.50 9.11
N GLU A 10 -9.85 -23.07 9.22
CA GLU A 10 -11.01 -23.83 8.73
C GLU A 10 -11.02 -23.99 7.21
N LEU A 11 -10.65 -22.93 6.47
CA LEU A 11 -10.59 -22.96 5.00
C LEU A 11 -9.30 -23.59 4.46
N GLY A 12 -8.29 -23.84 5.31
CA GLY A 12 -6.99 -24.36 4.90
C GLY A 12 -6.19 -23.42 3.99
N LEU A 13 -6.47 -22.12 4.05
CA LEU A 13 -5.89 -21.09 3.19
C LEU A 13 -4.97 -20.15 3.97
N ARG A 14 -4.02 -19.51 3.28
CA ARG A 14 -3.20 -18.44 3.89
C ARG A 14 -4.07 -17.19 4.10
N ARG A 15 -3.90 -16.49 5.20
CA ARG A 15 -4.61 -15.24 5.55
C ARG A 15 -4.66 -14.21 4.42
N SER A 16 -3.63 -14.15 3.57
CA SER A 16 -3.56 -13.25 2.41
C SER A 16 -4.47 -13.64 1.24
N LEU A 17 -5.09 -14.81 1.27
CA LEU A 17 -5.99 -15.34 0.24
C LEU A 17 -7.45 -15.37 0.71
N ILE A 18 -7.74 -14.76 1.86
CA ILE A 18 -9.08 -14.72 2.45
C ILE A 18 -9.57 -13.28 2.44
N ASP A 19 -10.73 -13.07 1.84
CA ASP A 19 -11.53 -11.87 2.02
C ASP A 19 -12.69 -12.16 2.98
N TYR A 20 -13.18 -11.13 3.68
CA TYR A 20 -14.19 -11.34 4.69
C TYR A 20 -15.18 -10.18 4.81
N GLU A 21 -16.42 -10.51 5.12
CA GLU A 21 -17.47 -9.57 5.45
C GLU A 21 -17.83 -9.69 6.93
N VAL A 22 -17.91 -8.57 7.63
CA VAL A 22 -18.28 -8.54 9.05
C VAL A 22 -19.79 -8.59 9.19
N LEU A 23 -20.32 -9.72 9.62
CA LEU A 23 -21.76 -9.92 9.86
C LEU A 23 -22.23 -9.36 11.21
N GLN A 24 -21.35 -9.41 12.23
CA GLN A 24 -21.65 -8.90 13.57
C GLN A 24 -20.36 -8.41 14.23
N LYS A 25 -20.36 -7.17 14.72
CA LYS A 25 -19.25 -6.63 15.51
C LYS A 25 -19.33 -7.14 16.95
N GLY A 26 -18.23 -7.65 17.46
CA GLY A 26 -18.09 -8.02 18.85
C GLY A 26 -18.03 -6.78 19.75
N ALA A 27 -18.52 -6.91 20.97
CA ALA A 27 -18.39 -5.91 22.00
C ALA A 27 -17.65 -6.50 23.20
N SER A 28 -16.41 -6.02 23.44
CA SER A 28 -15.64 -6.35 24.65
C SER A 28 -15.38 -5.08 25.43
N GLY A 29 -15.85 -5.03 26.66
CA GLY A 29 -15.58 -3.93 27.60
C GLY A 29 -15.90 -4.37 29.01
N PHE A 30 -15.21 -3.79 30.00
CA PHE A 30 -15.24 -4.16 31.42
C PHE A 30 -16.65 -4.04 32.07
N PHE A 31 -17.65 -3.56 31.34
CA PHE A 31 -19.04 -3.36 31.81
C PHE A 31 -20.12 -4.02 30.92
N VAL A 32 -19.77 -4.97 30.06
CA VAL A 32 -20.77 -5.65 29.20
C VAL A 32 -21.17 -6.98 29.85
N LEU A 33 -22.39 -7.03 30.35
CA LEU A 33 -23.02 -8.21 30.97
C LEU A 33 -23.23 -9.40 30.02
N ASN A 34 -22.96 -9.24 28.70
CA ASN A 34 -23.03 -10.31 27.72
C ASN A 34 -22.06 -10.02 26.57
N PRO A 35 -20.81 -10.54 26.56
CA PRO A 35 -19.87 -10.29 25.48
C PRO A 35 -20.38 -10.92 24.19
N LYS A 36 -20.56 -10.10 23.14
CA LYS A 36 -20.88 -10.56 21.80
C LYS A 36 -19.59 -10.89 21.06
N GLU A 37 -19.53 -12.06 20.48
CA GLU A 37 -18.42 -12.49 19.63
C GLU A 37 -18.49 -11.85 18.24
N TRP A 38 -17.35 -11.68 17.59
CA TRP A 38 -17.25 -11.27 16.20
C TRP A 38 -17.72 -12.41 15.31
N LYS A 39 -18.66 -12.15 14.39
CA LYS A 39 -19.04 -13.08 13.33
C LYS A 39 -18.65 -12.50 11.99
N ILE A 40 -17.86 -13.25 11.26
CA ILE A 40 -17.42 -12.92 9.91
C ILE A 40 -17.86 -14.00 8.94
N ARG A 41 -18.09 -13.63 7.69
CA ARG A 41 -18.20 -14.57 6.57
C ARG A 41 -16.91 -14.47 5.78
N ALA A 42 -16.10 -15.52 5.78
CA ALA A 42 -14.84 -15.58 5.06
C ALA A 42 -15.02 -16.39 3.77
N TYR A 43 -14.33 -15.96 2.70
CA TYR A 43 -14.32 -16.64 1.41
C TYR A 43 -12.95 -16.50 0.73
N GLU A 44 -12.63 -17.46 -0.13
CA GLU A 44 -11.38 -17.45 -0.89
C GLU A 44 -11.41 -16.33 -1.94
N VAL A 45 -10.34 -15.53 -2.00
CA VAL A 45 -10.15 -14.53 -3.04
C VAL A 45 -9.79 -15.24 -4.34
N HIS A 46 -10.79 -15.55 -5.14
CA HIS A 46 -10.56 -15.87 -6.54
C HIS A 46 -10.12 -14.58 -7.23
N LYS A 47 -8.95 -14.59 -7.88
CA LYS A 47 -8.47 -13.50 -8.73
C LYS A 47 -9.43 -13.35 -9.92
N ILE A 48 -10.55 -12.71 -9.70
CA ILE A 48 -11.37 -12.15 -10.76
C ILE A 48 -10.90 -10.70 -10.89
N ASN A 49 -10.22 -10.41 -12.00
CA ASN A 49 -10.01 -9.04 -12.47
C ASN A 49 -11.38 -8.35 -12.59
N LYS A 50 -11.79 -7.62 -11.57
CA LYS A 50 -12.88 -6.64 -11.69
C LYS A 50 -12.28 -5.26 -11.60
N LEU A 51 -11.95 -4.69 -12.74
CA LEU A 51 -12.00 -3.26 -12.98
C LEU A 51 -13.48 -2.90 -13.16
N THR A 52 -14.09 -2.36 -12.13
CA THR A 52 -15.31 -1.58 -12.27
C THR A 52 -14.93 -0.12 -12.19
N THR A 53 -14.91 0.55 -13.33
CA THR A 53 -15.06 2.00 -13.41
C THR A 53 -16.44 2.26 -13.99
N GLU A 54 -17.29 2.86 -13.19
CA GLU A 54 -18.47 3.58 -13.68
C GLU A 54 -18.00 4.79 -14.47
N SER A 55 -18.38 4.84 -15.72
CA SER A 55 -18.66 6.08 -16.46
C SER A 55 -19.58 5.72 -17.62
N GLU A 56 -20.78 6.27 -17.55
CA GLU A 56 -21.76 6.34 -18.60
C GLU A 56 -21.15 7.03 -19.83
N ASP A 57 -21.36 6.48 -20.97
CA ASP A 57 -21.85 6.99 -22.24
C ASP A 57 -21.20 6.32 -23.45
N ALA A 58 -22.11 5.83 -24.28
CA ALA A 58 -22.05 5.70 -25.71
C ALA A 58 -21.40 4.45 -26.35
N ALA A 59 -22.29 3.73 -27.02
CA ALA A 59 -22.16 3.01 -28.27
C ALA A 59 -21.49 1.62 -28.27
N GLY A 60 -22.36 0.63 -28.23
CA GLY A 60 -22.49 -0.46 -29.17
C GLY A 60 -21.24 -1.23 -29.64
N VAL A 61 -20.85 -2.27 -28.86
CA VAL A 61 -20.25 -3.47 -29.47
C VAL A 61 -20.85 -4.68 -28.77
N SER A 62 -21.60 -5.45 -29.51
CA SER A 62 -22.21 -6.71 -29.14
C SER A 62 -21.12 -7.74 -28.81
N THR A 63 -20.90 -7.99 -27.55
CA THR A 63 -20.28 -9.23 -27.11
C THR A 63 -21.37 -10.29 -27.06
N GLU A 64 -21.25 -11.32 -27.90
CA GLU A 64 -22.10 -12.50 -27.83
C GLU A 64 -21.93 -13.19 -26.47
N GLU A 65 -22.69 -12.75 -25.50
CA GLU A 65 -23.05 -13.60 -24.37
C GLU A 65 -24.00 -14.67 -24.92
N GLN A 66 -23.61 -15.92 -24.81
CA GLN A 66 -24.54 -17.04 -24.94
C GLN A 66 -25.57 -16.93 -23.79
N ALA A 67 -26.53 -16.04 -23.93
CA ALA A 67 -27.80 -16.16 -23.27
C ALA A 67 -28.47 -17.36 -23.89
N GLN A 68 -28.58 -18.45 -23.17
CA GLN A 68 -29.58 -19.48 -23.45
C GLN A 68 -30.95 -18.81 -23.31
N GLU A 69 -31.38 -18.16 -24.35
CA GLU A 69 -32.81 -17.82 -24.53
C GLU A 69 -33.56 -19.14 -24.57
N ASN A 70 -34.28 -19.43 -23.53
CA ASN A 70 -35.39 -20.38 -23.52
C ASN A 70 -36.50 -19.80 -24.40
N THR A 71 -36.26 -19.71 -25.71
CA THR A 71 -37.29 -19.35 -26.67
C THR A 71 -38.06 -20.61 -27.01
N ASN A 72 -39.32 -20.64 -26.56
CA ASN A 72 -40.30 -21.61 -27.07
C ASN A 72 -40.44 -21.42 -28.58
N ARG A 73 -39.93 -22.36 -29.34
CA ARG A 73 -39.97 -22.33 -30.81
C ARG A 73 -40.75 -23.53 -31.32
N ASP A 74 -41.76 -23.27 -32.12
CA ASP A 74 -42.54 -24.33 -32.78
C ASP A 74 -41.68 -25.08 -33.79
N GLY A 75 -41.94 -26.37 -33.96
CA GLY A 75 -41.36 -27.15 -35.04
C GLY A 75 -41.78 -26.59 -36.41
N ALA A 76 -40.92 -26.70 -37.40
CA ALA A 76 -41.18 -26.20 -38.76
C ALA A 76 -40.92 -27.29 -39.79
N ALA A 77 -41.67 -27.26 -40.88
CA ALA A 77 -41.47 -28.14 -42.03
C ALA A 77 -41.00 -27.28 -43.21
N TYR A 78 -39.97 -27.75 -43.92
CA TYR A 78 -39.38 -27.10 -45.08
C TYR A 78 -39.40 -28.07 -46.25
N VAL A 79 -39.95 -27.60 -47.40
CA VAL A 79 -40.01 -28.36 -48.64
C VAL A 79 -38.98 -27.77 -49.59
N PHE A 80 -38.10 -28.62 -50.10
CA PHE A 80 -36.99 -28.22 -50.96
C PHE A 80 -37.07 -29.05 -52.28
N CYS A 81 -37.01 -28.37 -53.39
CA CYS A 81 -37.00 -28.99 -54.74
C CYS A 81 -35.57 -28.96 -55.28
N ALA A 82 -35.01 -30.14 -55.56
CA ALA A 82 -33.73 -30.28 -56.23
C ALA A 82 -33.92 -31.00 -57.55
N PRO A 83 -32.98 -30.93 -58.53
CA PRO A 83 -33.10 -31.59 -59.82
C PRO A 83 -33.39 -33.09 -59.75
N ASP A 84 -32.99 -33.76 -58.68
CA ASP A 84 -33.13 -35.19 -58.41
C ASP A 84 -34.40 -35.58 -57.62
N GLY A 85 -35.18 -34.59 -57.17
CA GLY A 85 -36.44 -34.86 -56.47
C GLY A 85 -36.89 -33.78 -55.47
N VAL A 86 -37.96 -34.11 -54.76
CA VAL A 86 -38.52 -33.26 -53.71
C VAL A 86 -38.06 -33.78 -52.34
N PHE A 87 -37.59 -32.88 -51.48
CA PHE A 87 -37.09 -33.17 -50.15
C PHE A 87 -37.94 -32.47 -49.11
N LEU A 88 -38.09 -33.12 -47.94
CA LEU A 88 -38.76 -32.58 -46.77
C LEU A 88 -37.82 -32.62 -45.58
N LYS A 89 -37.71 -31.51 -44.87
CA LYS A 89 -37.03 -31.39 -43.59
C LYS A 89 -38.04 -30.97 -42.55
N VAL A 90 -38.02 -31.63 -41.38
CA VAL A 90 -38.86 -31.29 -40.23
C VAL A 90 -37.99 -31.03 -39.04
N THR A 91 -38.02 -29.81 -38.49
CA THR A 91 -37.25 -29.43 -37.31
C THR A 91 -38.04 -29.73 -36.04
N PRO A 92 -37.38 -30.24 -34.96
CA PRO A 92 -38.05 -30.46 -33.67
C PRO A 92 -38.40 -29.11 -33.02
N PRO A 93 -39.49 -29.07 -32.24
CA PRO A 93 -39.79 -27.90 -31.41
C PRO A 93 -38.77 -27.73 -30.27
N SER A 94 -38.52 -26.49 -29.86
CA SER A 94 -37.69 -26.16 -28.70
C SER A 94 -38.56 -25.68 -27.52
N GLY A 95 -38.26 -26.10 -26.31
CA GLY A 95 -39.04 -25.77 -25.12
C GLY A 95 -40.48 -26.29 -25.15
N ASN A 96 -41.47 -25.41 -25.01
CA ASN A 96 -42.90 -25.75 -25.07
C ASN A 96 -43.51 -25.53 -26.44
N GLY A 97 -42.70 -25.51 -27.53
CA GLY A 97 -43.19 -25.34 -28.90
C GLY A 97 -44.07 -26.50 -29.38
N ARG A 98 -44.95 -26.24 -30.36
CA ARG A 98 -45.83 -27.24 -30.96
C ARG A 98 -45.07 -28.10 -31.96
N LYS A 99 -45.36 -29.38 -31.98
CA LYS A 99 -44.87 -30.30 -33.00
C LYS A 99 -45.57 -29.99 -34.35
N VAL A 100 -44.85 -30.19 -35.44
CA VAL A 100 -45.43 -30.09 -36.77
C VAL A 100 -46.51 -31.12 -36.97
N ALA A 101 -47.71 -30.71 -37.43
CA ALA A 101 -48.76 -31.66 -37.77
C ALA A 101 -48.60 -32.11 -39.22
N LEU A 102 -49.01 -33.37 -39.50
CA LEU A 102 -48.99 -33.91 -40.86
C LEU A 102 -49.79 -33.03 -41.86
N ALA A 103 -50.89 -32.45 -41.38
CA ALA A 103 -51.73 -31.54 -42.16
C ALA A 103 -50.95 -30.34 -42.69
N ASP A 104 -50.09 -29.73 -41.80
CA ASP A 104 -49.30 -28.55 -42.16
C ASP A 104 -48.25 -28.89 -43.22
N VAL A 105 -47.67 -30.09 -43.18
CA VAL A 105 -46.73 -30.58 -44.22
C VAL A 105 -47.43 -30.78 -45.55
N VAL A 106 -48.61 -31.40 -45.53
CA VAL A 106 -49.40 -31.64 -46.75
C VAL A 106 -49.84 -30.31 -47.41
N GLU A 107 -50.23 -29.31 -46.63
CA GLU A 107 -50.56 -27.98 -47.06
C GLU A 107 -49.36 -27.32 -47.77
N LYS A 108 -48.18 -27.32 -47.14
CA LYS A 108 -46.94 -26.77 -47.73
C LYS A 108 -46.53 -27.45 -49.03
N ILE A 109 -46.73 -28.75 -49.15
CA ILE A 109 -46.46 -29.47 -50.45
C ILE A 109 -47.43 -29.04 -51.54
N ARG A 110 -48.72 -28.89 -51.21
CA ARG A 110 -49.76 -28.40 -52.15
C ARG A 110 -49.54 -26.97 -52.58
N ASP A 111 -49.15 -26.08 -51.62
CA ASP A 111 -48.87 -24.68 -51.94
C ASP A 111 -47.75 -24.52 -52.98
N ARG A 112 -46.85 -25.49 -53.02
CA ARG A 112 -45.78 -25.56 -54.01
C ARG A 112 -46.23 -26.21 -55.32
N GLY A 113 -47.48 -26.59 -55.48
CA GLY A 113 -48.01 -27.25 -56.69
C GLY A 113 -47.45 -28.66 -56.87
N LEU A 114 -46.98 -29.32 -55.84
CA LEU A 114 -46.38 -30.65 -55.93
C LEU A 114 -47.40 -31.75 -55.62
N ALA A 115 -47.20 -32.96 -56.18
CA ALA A 115 -47.99 -34.10 -55.82
C ALA A 115 -47.75 -34.55 -54.39
N VAL A 116 -48.79 -34.74 -53.57
CA VAL A 116 -48.69 -35.15 -52.22
C VAL A 116 -48.31 -36.62 -52.14
N PRO A 117 -47.17 -36.99 -51.52
CA PRO A 117 -46.77 -38.36 -51.32
C PRO A 117 -47.75 -39.11 -50.40
N PRO A 118 -47.79 -40.46 -50.44
CA PRO A 118 -48.58 -41.25 -49.52
C PRO A 118 -48.18 -41.02 -48.02
N ASP A 119 -49.16 -41.11 -47.17
CA ASP A 119 -48.98 -40.95 -45.72
C ASP A 119 -47.88 -41.83 -45.09
N ASP A 120 -47.63 -42.99 -45.66
CA ASP A 120 -46.59 -43.93 -45.22
C ASP A 120 -45.18 -43.38 -45.40
N ILE A 121 -44.97 -42.46 -46.32
CA ILE A 121 -43.68 -41.76 -46.51
C ILE A 121 -43.56 -40.55 -45.58
N LEU A 122 -44.65 -39.80 -45.39
CA LEU A 122 -44.62 -38.54 -44.62
C LEU A 122 -44.66 -38.75 -43.11
N LYS A 123 -45.43 -39.72 -42.61
CA LYS A 123 -45.57 -40.01 -41.15
C LYS A 123 -44.26 -40.29 -40.45
N PRO A 124 -43.33 -41.13 -40.94
CA PRO A 124 -42.06 -41.38 -40.32
C PRO A 124 -41.22 -40.09 -40.17
N ILE A 125 -41.11 -39.27 -41.24
CA ILE A 125 -40.34 -38.04 -41.29
C ILE A 125 -40.86 -37.00 -40.27
N VAL A 126 -42.20 -36.86 -40.18
CA VAL A 126 -42.85 -35.96 -39.23
C VAL A 126 -42.68 -36.45 -37.79
N THR A 127 -42.62 -37.78 -37.57
CA THR A 127 -42.47 -38.36 -36.23
C THR A 127 -41.02 -38.31 -35.74
N GLU A 128 -40.05 -38.60 -36.61
CA GLU A 128 -38.62 -38.61 -36.27
C GLU A 128 -38.05 -37.20 -36.10
N CYS A 129 -38.57 -36.20 -36.82
CA CYS A 129 -38.09 -34.78 -36.78
C CYS A 129 -36.55 -34.69 -36.80
N ALA A 130 -35.92 -35.36 -37.77
CA ALA A 130 -34.47 -35.58 -37.80
C ALA A 130 -33.63 -34.32 -38.18
N ASP A 131 -34.26 -33.20 -38.47
CA ASP A 131 -33.62 -31.95 -38.91
C ASP A 131 -32.73 -32.09 -40.16
N ASP A 132 -32.99 -33.15 -40.96
CA ASP A 132 -32.31 -33.43 -42.23
C ASP A 132 -33.30 -33.47 -43.40
N TYR A 133 -32.82 -33.17 -44.62
CA TYR A 133 -33.60 -33.25 -45.82
C TYR A 133 -33.74 -34.69 -46.32
N VAL A 134 -34.95 -35.24 -46.21
CA VAL A 134 -35.30 -36.61 -46.67
C VAL A 134 -36.08 -36.52 -47.96
N ARG A 135 -35.71 -37.32 -48.96
CA ARG A 135 -36.40 -37.38 -50.26
C ARG A 135 -37.79 -37.98 -50.11
N ILE A 136 -38.80 -37.23 -50.55
CA ILE A 136 -40.22 -37.62 -50.45
C ILE A 136 -40.89 -37.96 -51.77
N GLY A 137 -40.27 -37.55 -52.92
CA GLY A 137 -40.88 -37.81 -54.20
C GLY A 137 -40.07 -37.27 -55.38
N HIS A 138 -40.70 -37.35 -56.54
CA HIS A 138 -40.21 -36.80 -57.78
C HIS A 138 -41.16 -35.70 -58.28
N TYR A 139 -40.68 -34.80 -59.10
CA TYR A 139 -41.46 -33.82 -59.86
C TYR A 139 -40.87 -33.66 -61.23
N GLU A 140 -41.63 -33.06 -62.15
CA GLU A 140 -41.16 -32.80 -63.50
C GLU A 140 -40.20 -31.59 -63.46
N TYR A 141 -38.89 -31.88 -63.58
CA TYR A 141 -37.84 -30.87 -63.48
C TYR A 141 -37.62 -30.20 -64.84
N ILE A 142 -37.65 -28.85 -64.84
CA ILE A 142 -37.43 -28.00 -66.03
C ILE A 142 -36.24 -27.06 -65.77
N PRO A 143 -35.03 -27.34 -66.26
CA PRO A 143 -33.80 -26.60 -65.87
C PRO A 143 -33.86 -25.09 -66.14
N GLY A 144 -34.63 -24.62 -67.10
CA GLY A 144 -34.79 -23.20 -67.40
C GLY A 144 -35.60 -22.40 -66.38
N ASN A 145 -36.27 -23.09 -65.45
CA ASN A 145 -37.14 -22.51 -64.44
C ASN A 145 -36.49 -22.41 -63.02
N ASP A 146 -35.21 -22.72 -62.93
CA ASP A 146 -34.49 -22.70 -61.66
C ASP A 146 -34.44 -21.31 -61.02
N ALA A 147 -34.27 -21.26 -59.69
CA ALA A 147 -34.04 -20.02 -58.97
C ALA A 147 -32.70 -19.37 -59.41
N LEU A 148 -32.76 -18.08 -59.73
CA LEU A 148 -31.59 -17.32 -60.19
C LEU A 148 -30.98 -16.53 -59.02
N MET A 149 -29.64 -16.64 -58.85
CA MET A 149 -28.88 -15.94 -57.85
C MET A 149 -28.10 -14.76 -58.41
N SER A 150 -28.03 -13.66 -57.69
CA SER A 150 -27.05 -12.61 -57.90
C SER A 150 -26.46 -12.17 -56.56
N VAL A 151 -25.26 -11.64 -56.57
CA VAL A 151 -24.60 -11.15 -55.36
C VAL A 151 -24.18 -9.70 -55.57
N GLU A 152 -24.46 -8.87 -54.58
CA GLU A 152 -24.05 -7.48 -54.52
C GLU A 152 -23.08 -7.30 -53.35
N ILE A 153 -21.89 -6.73 -53.63
CA ILE A 153 -20.89 -6.43 -52.63
C ILE A 153 -20.93 -4.93 -52.37
N SER A 154 -20.97 -4.52 -51.10
CA SER A 154 -20.95 -3.10 -50.72
C SER A 154 -19.67 -2.40 -51.21
N GLU A 155 -19.70 -1.08 -51.41
CA GLU A 155 -18.57 -0.29 -51.92
C GLU A 155 -17.33 -0.40 -51.04
N ASP A 156 -17.49 -0.57 -49.71
CA ASP A 156 -16.43 -0.78 -48.71
C ASP A 156 -15.95 -2.24 -48.63
N GLU A 157 -16.52 -3.13 -49.47
CA GLU A 157 -16.26 -4.58 -49.44
C GLU A 157 -16.50 -5.25 -48.06
N MET A 158 -17.26 -4.61 -47.18
CA MET A 158 -17.50 -5.15 -45.82
C MET A 158 -18.74 -6.02 -45.73
N LYS A 159 -19.66 -5.93 -46.71
CA LYS A 159 -20.89 -6.70 -46.70
C LYS A 159 -21.15 -7.29 -48.08
N ALA A 160 -21.69 -8.51 -48.11
CA ALA A 160 -22.19 -9.10 -49.34
C ALA A 160 -23.65 -9.54 -49.17
N TYR A 161 -24.46 -9.16 -50.12
CA TYR A 161 -25.88 -9.45 -50.16
C TYR A 161 -26.18 -10.44 -51.28
N LEU A 162 -26.92 -11.49 -50.92
CA LEU A 162 -27.47 -12.46 -51.89
C LEU A 162 -28.87 -12.02 -52.28
N PHE A 163 -29.13 -11.91 -53.57
CA PHE A 163 -30.46 -11.70 -54.13
C PHE A 163 -30.86 -12.94 -54.92
N VAL A 164 -32.02 -13.50 -54.63
CA VAL A 164 -32.52 -14.69 -55.29
C VAL A 164 -33.90 -14.44 -55.87
N SER A 165 -34.10 -14.76 -57.17
CA SER A 165 -35.41 -14.80 -57.80
C SER A 165 -36.05 -16.18 -57.55
N PRO A 166 -37.36 -16.25 -57.24
CA PRO A 166 -38.00 -17.51 -56.93
C PRO A 166 -37.98 -18.42 -58.20
N PRO A 167 -37.88 -19.75 -58.02
CA PRO A 167 -38.01 -20.68 -59.15
C PRO A 167 -39.41 -20.61 -59.70
N MET A 168 -39.51 -20.83 -61.04
CA MET A 168 -40.78 -21.00 -61.70
C MET A 168 -41.26 -22.47 -61.55
N GLN A 169 -42.48 -22.76 -62.01
CA GLN A 169 -43.04 -24.11 -61.92
C GLN A 169 -42.13 -25.14 -62.61
N GLY A 170 -41.72 -26.16 -61.86
CA GLY A 170 -40.79 -27.17 -62.36
C GLY A 170 -39.31 -26.81 -62.16
N GLY A 171 -38.97 -25.63 -61.60
CA GLY A 171 -37.61 -25.23 -61.29
C GLY A 171 -37.12 -25.72 -59.95
N ALA A 172 -35.80 -25.78 -59.76
CA ALA A 172 -35.13 -26.15 -58.50
C ALA A 172 -34.87 -24.94 -57.59
N ASP A 173 -34.95 -25.18 -56.32
CA ASP A 173 -34.53 -24.23 -55.24
C ASP A 173 -33.02 -24.16 -55.15
N VAL A 174 -32.50 -23.17 -54.44
CA VAL A 174 -31.06 -22.98 -54.20
C VAL A 174 -30.63 -23.70 -52.94
N SER A 175 -29.65 -24.61 -53.04
CA SER A 175 -29.07 -25.30 -51.88
C SER A 175 -27.96 -24.47 -51.21
N ALA A 176 -27.65 -24.78 -49.95
CA ALA A 176 -26.57 -24.13 -49.22
C ALA A 176 -25.23 -24.26 -49.95
N ASP A 177 -24.92 -25.44 -50.50
CA ASP A 177 -23.67 -25.69 -51.25
C ASP A 177 -23.60 -24.88 -52.54
N MET A 178 -24.74 -24.72 -53.24
CA MET A 178 -24.85 -23.86 -54.43
C MET A 178 -24.59 -22.40 -54.05
N ILE A 179 -25.15 -21.92 -52.94
CA ILE A 179 -24.92 -20.56 -52.45
C ILE A 179 -23.44 -20.35 -52.15
N ILE A 180 -22.80 -21.23 -51.36
CA ILE A 180 -21.38 -21.12 -50.99
C ILE A 180 -20.50 -21.12 -52.27
N THR A 181 -20.76 -22.02 -53.21
CA THR A 181 -20.02 -22.10 -54.46
C THR A 181 -20.22 -20.82 -55.30
N PHE A 182 -21.45 -20.32 -55.39
CA PHE A 182 -21.77 -19.10 -56.10
C PHE A 182 -21.10 -17.87 -55.52
N LEU A 183 -21.09 -17.74 -54.15
CA LEU A 183 -20.41 -16.67 -53.45
C LEU A 183 -18.91 -16.70 -53.71
N SER A 184 -18.28 -17.89 -53.62
CA SER A 184 -16.86 -18.07 -53.90
C SER A 184 -16.50 -17.65 -55.35
N ASN A 185 -17.32 -18.05 -56.36
CA ASN A 185 -17.12 -17.70 -57.74
C ASN A 185 -17.28 -16.19 -58.01
N ASN A 186 -18.06 -15.50 -57.19
CA ASN A 186 -18.27 -14.04 -57.23
C ASN A 186 -17.36 -13.26 -56.24
N ARG A 187 -16.18 -13.80 -55.86
CA ARG A 187 -15.16 -13.18 -55.04
C ARG A 187 -15.57 -12.96 -53.57
N VAL A 188 -16.62 -13.57 -53.06
CA VAL A 188 -16.97 -13.55 -51.66
C VAL A 188 -16.35 -14.80 -51.02
N ILE A 189 -15.12 -14.64 -50.46
CA ILE A 189 -14.28 -15.75 -49.95
C ILE A 189 -14.07 -15.71 -48.46
N SER A 190 -14.51 -14.64 -47.77
CA SER A 190 -14.33 -14.45 -46.35
C SER A 190 -15.59 -13.90 -45.70
N GLY A 191 -15.80 -14.22 -44.41
CA GLY A 191 -16.92 -13.69 -43.64
C GLY A 191 -18.29 -14.27 -43.97
N VAL A 192 -18.38 -15.35 -44.80
CA VAL A 192 -19.63 -16.03 -45.09
C VAL A 192 -20.20 -16.63 -43.80
N ASN A 193 -21.46 -16.30 -43.53
CA ASN A 193 -22.14 -16.82 -42.35
C ASN A 193 -22.91 -18.11 -42.69
N GLU A 194 -22.32 -19.27 -42.38
CA GLU A 194 -22.91 -20.57 -42.70
C GLU A 194 -24.29 -20.77 -42.05
N LYS A 195 -24.56 -20.19 -40.87
CA LYS A 195 -25.88 -20.26 -40.26
C LYS A 195 -26.92 -19.52 -41.10
N ARG A 196 -26.58 -18.33 -41.62
CA ARG A 196 -27.47 -17.56 -42.51
C ARG A 196 -27.69 -18.26 -43.87
N VAL A 197 -26.65 -18.94 -44.38
CA VAL A 197 -26.79 -19.74 -45.62
C VAL A 197 -27.78 -20.89 -45.43
N LYS A 198 -27.65 -21.65 -44.35
CA LYS A 198 -28.59 -22.74 -44.01
C LYS A 198 -30.01 -22.21 -43.74
N GLN A 199 -30.12 -21.10 -43.01
CA GLN A 199 -31.41 -20.47 -42.76
C GLN A 199 -32.09 -20.01 -44.06
N PHE A 200 -31.32 -19.49 -45.02
CA PHE A 200 -31.82 -19.11 -46.31
C PHE A 200 -32.34 -20.33 -47.12
N GLN A 201 -31.63 -21.46 -47.06
CA GLN A 201 -32.10 -22.69 -47.70
C GLN A 201 -33.42 -23.18 -47.11
N ASP A 202 -33.54 -23.14 -45.76
CA ASP A 202 -34.75 -23.59 -45.06
C ASP A 202 -35.93 -22.62 -45.29
N SER A 203 -35.66 -21.32 -45.29
CA SER A 203 -36.67 -20.27 -45.43
C SER A 203 -36.18 -19.16 -46.37
N PRO A 204 -36.25 -19.42 -47.69
CA PRO A 204 -35.70 -18.49 -48.67
C PRO A 204 -36.47 -17.17 -48.73
N VAL A 205 -35.71 -16.08 -48.72
CA VAL A 205 -36.21 -14.72 -48.92
C VAL A 205 -35.97 -14.33 -50.36
N TYR A 206 -37.04 -14.27 -51.14
CA TYR A 206 -36.95 -13.97 -52.58
C TYR A 206 -37.17 -12.48 -52.89
N ARG A 207 -36.46 -11.96 -53.89
CA ARG A 207 -36.57 -10.59 -54.40
C ARG A 207 -36.16 -9.50 -53.43
N GLU A 208 -35.38 -9.88 -52.41
CA GLU A 208 -34.82 -8.96 -51.41
C GLU A 208 -33.33 -9.23 -51.23
N ASN A 209 -32.57 -8.19 -50.86
CA ASN A 209 -31.16 -8.30 -50.58
C ASN A 209 -30.95 -8.95 -49.17
N TYR A 210 -30.47 -10.19 -49.15
CA TYR A 210 -30.22 -10.94 -47.92
C TYR A 210 -28.75 -10.88 -47.58
N LEU A 211 -28.40 -10.31 -46.40
CA LEU A 211 -27.01 -10.22 -45.92
C LEU A 211 -26.44 -11.60 -45.62
N ILE A 212 -25.49 -12.06 -46.47
CA ILE A 212 -24.95 -13.42 -46.42
C ILE A 212 -23.52 -13.49 -45.92
N ALA A 213 -22.73 -12.44 -46.09
CA ALA A 213 -21.35 -12.36 -45.61
C ALA A 213 -21.05 -10.97 -45.07
N GLU A 214 -20.22 -10.94 -44.04
CA GLU A 214 -19.79 -9.72 -43.36
C GLU A 214 -18.30 -9.79 -43.04
N GLY A 215 -17.54 -8.77 -43.44
CA GLY A 215 -16.13 -8.62 -43.18
C GLY A 215 -15.87 -8.25 -41.71
N THR A 216 -14.66 -8.42 -41.27
CA THR A 216 -14.22 -8.03 -39.94
C THR A 216 -13.54 -6.66 -40.01
N ALA A 217 -14.04 -5.67 -39.28
CA ALA A 217 -13.41 -4.35 -39.20
C ALA A 217 -12.11 -4.40 -38.37
N PRO A 218 -11.10 -3.63 -38.77
CA PRO A 218 -9.86 -3.54 -37.97
C PRO A 218 -10.12 -2.84 -36.64
N GLN A 219 -9.57 -3.38 -35.54
CA GLN A 219 -9.64 -2.79 -34.20
C GLN A 219 -8.32 -2.17 -33.87
N LYS A 220 -8.30 -0.86 -33.51
CA LYS A 220 -7.10 -0.17 -33.02
C LYS A 220 -6.62 -0.83 -31.73
N GLY A 221 -5.28 -0.97 -31.56
CA GLY A 221 -4.67 -1.38 -30.31
C GLY A 221 -4.80 -0.33 -29.21
N ASP A 222 -4.76 -0.77 -27.96
CA ASP A 222 -4.81 0.11 -26.79
C ASP A 222 -3.55 0.97 -26.70
N ASP A 223 -3.72 2.25 -26.38
CA ASP A 223 -2.63 3.19 -26.16
C ASP A 223 -1.87 2.84 -24.85
N ALA A 224 -0.56 3.09 -24.82
CA ALA A 224 0.25 2.91 -23.60
C ALA A 224 -0.26 3.79 -22.45
N LYS A 225 -0.15 3.28 -21.22
CA LYS A 225 -0.56 3.98 -20.01
C LYS A 225 0.53 3.91 -18.94
N ILE A 226 0.62 4.94 -18.10
CA ILE A 226 1.47 4.94 -16.90
C ILE A 226 0.56 4.76 -15.69
N LEU A 227 0.80 3.70 -14.91
CA LEU A 227 0.17 3.49 -13.62
C LEU A 227 1.09 4.03 -12.53
N PHE A 228 0.63 5.01 -11.75
CA PHE A 228 1.37 5.59 -10.63
C PHE A 228 1.01 4.83 -9.34
N ASN A 229 2.04 4.47 -8.55
CA ASN A 229 1.88 3.84 -7.24
C ASN A 229 1.86 4.87 -6.10
N PHE A 230 1.75 6.15 -6.42
CA PHE A 230 1.64 7.26 -5.49
C PHE A 230 0.58 8.24 -5.99
N GLU A 231 0.10 9.11 -5.09
CA GLU A 231 -0.88 10.13 -5.45
C GLU A 231 -0.24 11.26 -6.22
N THR A 232 -0.76 11.52 -7.41
CA THR A 232 -0.30 12.60 -8.28
C THR A 232 -0.97 13.94 -7.98
N ASP A 233 -2.11 13.93 -7.29
CA ASP A 233 -2.86 15.12 -6.88
C ASP A 233 -2.65 15.42 -5.38
N ASN A 234 -1.80 16.39 -5.08
CA ASN A 234 -1.49 16.83 -3.72
C ASN A 234 -2.54 17.79 -3.13
N THR A 235 -3.62 18.09 -3.84
CA THR A 235 -4.65 19.04 -3.37
C THR A 235 -5.70 18.39 -2.45
N GLN A 236 -5.81 17.09 -2.42
CA GLN A 236 -6.75 16.37 -1.57
C GLN A 236 -6.19 16.16 -0.16
N LEU A 237 -6.69 16.96 0.79
CA LEU A 237 -6.41 16.80 2.22
C LEU A 237 -7.04 15.50 2.74
N ARG A 238 -6.22 14.49 3.03
CA ARG A 238 -6.68 13.26 3.71
C ARG A 238 -6.65 13.47 5.21
N LEU A 239 -7.75 13.93 5.76
CA LEU A 239 -7.93 14.04 7.20
C LEU A 239 -8.20 12.64 7.78
N LYS A 240 -7.33 12.17 8.67
CA LYS A 240 -7.58 10.94 9.43
C LYS A 240 -8.47 11.23 10.63
N GLU A 241 -9.58 10.53 10.73
CA GLU A 241 -10.38 10.50 11.96
C GLU A 241 -9.68 9.60 12.99
N ASN A 242 -9.60 10.11 14.21
CA ASN A 242 -9.16 9.30 15.35
C ASN A 242 -10.26 8.28 15.71
N LYS A 243 -9.91 7.23 16.47
CA LYS A 243 -10.85 6.23 17.00
C LYS A 243 -12.06 6.81 17.74
N SER A 244 -12.02 8.08 18.09
CA SER A 244 -13.10 8.85 18.75
C SER A 244 -13.91 9.73 17.80
N GLY A 245 -13.73 9.64 16.48
CA GLY A 245 -14.45 10.44 15.49
C GLY A 245 -14.00 11.92 15.39
N GLN A 246 -12.88 12.29 16.03
CA GLN A 246 -12.34 13.65 15.95
C GLN A 246 -11.25 13.71 14.87
N ILE A 247 -11.29 14.76 14.06
CA ILE A 247 -10.31 15.03 13.01
C ILE A 247 -9.03 15.61 13.65
N ASN A 248 -7.89 14.94 13.45
CA ASN A 248 -6.61 15.44 13.89
C ASN A 248 -5.99 16.35 12.82
N PHE A 249 -6.22 17.64 12.91
CA PHE A 249 -5.66 18.65 11.98
C PHE A 249 -4.13 18.77 12.01
N LYS A 250 -3.43 18.08 12.91
CA LYS A 250 -1.96 18.05 12.96
C LYS A 250 -1.35 16.95 12.09
N GLU A 251 -2.13 15.93 11.69
CA GLU A 251 -1.68 14.81 10.85
C GLU A 251 -2.24 14.93 9.43
N LEU A 252 -1.72 15.85 8.65
CA LEU A 252 -2.21 16.14 7.29
C LEU A 252 -1.75 15.12 6.24
N ASN A 253 -0.75 14.28 6.53
CA ASN A 253 -0.18 13.23 5.65
C ASN A 253 0.07 13.69 4.19
N LEU A 254 0.47 14.94 4.02
CA LEU A 254 0.75 15.55 2.70
C LEU A 254 2.03 15.01 2.05
N ILE A 255 2.85 14.28 2.80
CA ILE A 255 4.17 13.83 2.39
C ILE A 255 4.12 12.35 2.04
N GLN A 256 4.43 12.02 0.80
CA GLN A 256 4.53 10.64 0.33
C GLN A 256 6.00 10.21 0.35
N ASN A 257 6.39 9.54 1.42
CA ASN A 257 7.74 9.03 1.59
C ASN A 257 7.94 7.73 0.83
N VAL A 258 9.12 7.59 0.22
CA VAL A 258 9.54 6.38 -0.49
C VAL A 258 10.93 5.95 -0.03
N VAL A 259 11.19 4.64 -0.11
CA VAL A 259 12.49 4.04 0.18
C VAL A 259 13.21 3.67 -1.13
N GLU A 260 14.52 3.50 -1.05
CA GLU A 260 15.33 3.04 -2.19
C GLU A 260 14.81 1.69 -2.73
N GLY A 261 14.73 1.55 -4.05
CA GLY A 261 14.21 0.37 -4.73
C GLY A 261 12.67 0.27 -4.79
N GLN A 262 11.94 1.18 -4.15
CA GLN A 262 10.47 1.14 -4.15
C GLN A 262 9.91 1.45 -5.54
N PRO A 263 8.96 0.63 -6.08
CA PRO A 263 8.29 0.91 -7.35
C PRO A 263 7.41 2.16 -7.25
N LEU A 264 7.62 3.11 -8.15
CA LEU A 264 6.91 4.40 -8.20
C LEU A 264 5.84 4.43 -9.27
N ALA A 265 6.14 3.87 -10.44
CA ALA A 265 5.19 3.78 -11.53
C ALA A 265 5.57 2.64 -12.49
N GLN A 266 4.57 2.15 -13.23
CA GLN A 266 4.74 1.12 -14.22
C GLN A 266 4.12 1.54 -15.56
N LYS A 267 4.86 1.38 -16.66
CA LYS A 267 4.35 1.57 -18.00
C LYS A 267 3.68 0.28 -18.48
N ILE A 268 2.42 0.39 -18.89
CA ILE A 268 1.74 -0.63 -19.69
C ILE A 268 2.05 -0.29 -21.15
N PRO A 269 2.73 -1.17 -21.91
CA PRO A 269 3.06 -0.88 -23.30
C PRO A 269 1.81 -0.82 -24.17
N ALA A 270 1.90 -0.09 -25.29
CA ALA A 270 0.86 -0.05 -26.28
C ALA A 270 0.66 -1.44 -26.90
N GLN A 271 -0.58 -1.78 -27.24
CA GLN A 271 -0.92 -3.04 -27.88
C GLN A 271 -0.97 -2.89 -29.40
N GLU A 272 -0.65 -3.96 -30.12
CA GLU A 272 -0.91 -4.03 -31.54
C GLU A 272 -2.41 -4.17 -31.78
N GLY A 273 -2.91 -3.51 -32.84
CA GLY A 273 -4.30 -3.63 -33.20
C GLY A 273 -4.60 -4.98 -33.86
N LYS A 274 -5.85 -5.39 -33.81
CA LYS A 274 -6.35 -6.57 -34.53
C LYS A 274 -6.74 -6.19 -35.94
N SER A 275 -6.05 -6.75 -36.94
CA SER A 275 -6.36 -6.53 -38.32
C SER A 275 -7.73 -7.09 -38.72
N GLY A 276 -8.38 -6.41 -39.66
CA GLY A 276 -9.63 -6.81 -40.25
C GLY A 276 -9.44 -7.51 -41.62
N LYS A 277 -10.56 -8.00 -42.19
CA LYS A 277 -10.59 -8.62 -43.48
C LYS A 277 -11.93 -8.35 -44.16
N THR A 278 -11.89 -7.93 -45.42
CA THR A 278 -13.11 -7.71 -46.23
C THR A 278 -13.75 -9.04 -46.65
N VAL A 279 -14.97 -9.02 -47.16
CA VAL A 279 -15.65 -10.22 -47.72
C VAL A 279 -14.92 -10.75 -48.95
N THR A 280 -14.18 -9.92 -49.68
CA THR A 280 -13.36 -10.32 -50.82
C THR A 280 -12.00 -10.90 -50.40
N GLY A 281 -11.71 -10.94 -49.10
CA GLY A 281 -10.47 -11.47 -48.56
C GLY A 281 -9.33 -10.47 -48.46
N LYS A 282 -9.53 -9.19 -48.76
CA LYS A 282 -8.53 -8.13 -48.64
C LYS A 282 -8.22 -7.82 -47.18
N TYR A 283 -6.96 -7.76 -46.87
CA TYR A 283 -6.45 -7.47 -45.51
C TYR A 283 -6.60 -5.97 -45.18
N LEU A 284 -7.18 -5.67 -44.01
CA LEU A 284 -7.33 -4.32 -43.50
C LEU A 284 -6.38 -4.16 -42.30
N PRO A 285 -5.26 -3.42 -42.43
CA PRO A 285 -4.32 -3.24 -41.32
C PRO A 285 -4.96 -2.42 -40.21
N ALA A 286 -4.72 -2.83 -38.94
CA ALA A 286 -5.12 -2.06 -37.80
C ALA A 286 -4.02 -1.08 -37.38
N ALA A 287 -4.40 0.06 -36.86
CA ALA A 287 -3.45 0.97 -36.20
C ALA A 287 -3.01 0.41 -34.87
N ALA A 288 -1.69 0.41 -34.59
CA ALA A 288 -1.17 0.13 -33.26
C ALA A 288 -1.55 1.25 -32.28
N GLY A 289 -1.62 0.94 -31.00
CA GLY A 289 -1.78 1.92 -29.94
C GLY A 289 -0.61 2.91 -29.92
N LYS A 290 -0.85 4.13 -29.45
CA LYS A 290 0.19 5.16 -29.31
C LYS A 290 1.07 4.84 -28.11
N ASP A 291 2.39 4.92 -28.28
CA ASP A 291 3.33 4.76 -27.16
C ASP A 291 3.52 6.07 -26.39
N ILE A 292 3.88 5.98 -25.11
CA ILE A 292 4.12 7.11 -24.21
C ILE A 292 5.53 6.99 -23.64
N ALA A 293 6.25 8.11 -23.61
CA ALA A 293 7.57 8.17 -22.98
C ALA A 293 7.47 7.95 -21.46
N ILE A 294 8.42 7.20 -20.93
CA ILE A 294 8.50 6.94 -19.48
C ILE A 294 8.89 8.23 -18.75
N PRO A 295 8.12 8.68 -17.72
CA PRO A 295 8.33 9.97 -17.02
C PRO A 295 9.48 9.89 -16.01
N LEU A 296 10.69 9.54 -16.45
CA LEU A 296 11.88 9.44 -15.61
C LEU A 296 12.38 10.84 -15.19
N GLY A 297 12.61 11.03 -13.90
CA GLY A 297 13.08 12.29 -13.31
C GLY A 297 14.36 12.13 -12.48
N LYS A 298 14.58 13.02 -11.50
CA LYS A 298 15.73 12.97 -10.62
C LYS A 298 15.60 11.86 -9.58
N ASN A 299 16.72 11.20 -9.26
CA ASN A 299 16.79 10.13 -8.24
C ASN A 299 15.79 9.01 -8.48
N THR A 300 15.51 8.72 -9.76
CA THR A 300 14.68 7.62 -10.20
C THR A 300 15.38 6.86 -11.31
N ARG A 301 15.25 5.54 -11.32
CA ARG A 301 15.82 4.67 -12.35
C ARG A 301 14.81 3.66 -12.85
N LEU A 302 15.08 3.08 -14.00
CA LEU A 302 14.31 1.95 -14.49
C LEU A 302 14.74 0.68 -13.76
N ALA A 303 13.80 -0.21 -13.48
CA ALA A 303 14.05 -1.56 -13.05
C ALA A 303 14.57 -2.41 -14.23
N GLU A 304 14.92 -3.67 -13.97
CA GLU A 304 15.45 -4.58 -15.00
C GLU A 304 14.46 -4.85 -16.16
N ASP A 305 13.17 -4.69 -15.92
CA ASP A 305 12.11 -4.86 -16.91
C ASP A 305 11.99 -3.69 -17.91
N ASN A 306 12.72 -2.59 -17.71
CA ASN A 306 12.66 -1.34 -18.48
C ASN A 306 11.25 -0.72 -18.58
N LEU A 307 10.31 -1.16 -17.76
CA LEU A 307 8.92 -0.69 -17.74
C LEU A 307 8.55 -0.07 -16.39
N THR A 308 9.21 -0.47 -15.30
CA THR A 308 8.95 -0.01 -13.95
C THR A 308 9.96 1.05 -13.53
N ILE A 309 9.47 2.19 -13.04
CA ILE A 309 10.29 3.25 -12.43
C ILE A 309 10.41 2.96 -10.94
N VAL A 310 11.63 2.92 -10.42
CA VAL A 310 11.92 2.73 -8.99
C VAL A 310 12.68 3.93 -8.43
N ALA A 311 12.54 4.16 -7.13
CA ALA A 311 13.31 5.17 -6.42
C ALA A 311 14.78 4.75 -6.33
N GLU A 312 15.70 5.67 -6.63
CA GLU A 312 17.15 5.47 -6.49
C GLU A 312 17.66 5.84 -5.09
N THR A 313 16.89 6.65 -4.36
CA THR A 313 17.20 7.09 -3.00
C THR A 313 15.92 7.22 -2.18
N LYS A 314 16.08 7.26 -0.84
CA LYS A 314 14.97 7.57 0.08
C LYS A 314 14.62 9.06 0.04
N GLY A 315 13.33 9.40 0.14
CA GLY A 315 12.87 10.79 0.13
C GLY A 315 11.38 10.94 -0.11
N GLN A 316 10.98 12.10 -0.58
CA GLN A 316 9.61 12.40 -1.00
C GLN A 316 9.47 12.22 -2.51
N VAL A 317 8.46 11.44 -2.95
CA VAL A 317 8.11 11.35 -4.36
C VAL A 317 7.21 12.50 -4.77
N LEU A 318 7.54 13.11 -5.92
CA LEU A 318 6.83 14.26 -6.48
C LEU A 318 6.71 14.11 -8.01
N LEU A 319 5.55 14.48 -8.55
CA LEU A 319 5.37 14.61 -10.00
C LEU A 319 5.60 16.08 -10.39
N ILE A 320 6.76 16.40 -10.97
CA ILE A 320 7.14 17.76 -11.36
C ILE A 320 7.30 17.81 -12.87
N LYS A 321 6.53 18.67 -13.56
CA LYS A 321 6.57 18.82 -15.03
C LYS A 321 6.44 17.47 -15.75
N ASN A 322 5.51 16.65 -15.32
CA ASN A 322 5.26 15.31 -15.84
C ASN A 322 6.45 14.34 -15.75
N LYS A 323 7.35 14.53 -14.74
CA LYS A 323 8.46 13.64 -14.41
C LYS A 323 8.39 13.26 -12.94
N ILE A 324 8.67 11.98 -12.65
CA ILE A 324 8.69 11.43 -11.29
C ILE A 324 10.05 11.76 -10.69
N ASN A 325 10.08 12.56 -9.62
CA ASN A 325 11.30 12.92 -8.91
C ASN A 325 11.23 12.41 -7.48
N VAL A 326 12.37 12.02 -6.92
CA VAL A 326 12.51 11.75 -5.49
C VAL A 326 13.45 12.79 -4.90
N GLU A 327 12.92 13.60 -3.97
CA GLU A 327 13.69 14.66 -3.32
C GLU A 327 14.14 14.18 -1.93
N PRO A 328 15.45 14.08 -1.67
CA PRO A 328 15.99 13.64 -0.38
C PRO A 328 15.94 14.74 0.69
N ILE A 329 15.65 16.00 0.30
CA ILE A 329 15.54 17.15 1.18
C ILE A 329 14.15 17.77 1.02
N MET A 330 13.45 17.89 2.14
CA MET A 330 12.17 18.58 2.20
C MET A 330 12.35 20.01 2.70
N THR A 331 12.00 20.99 1.90
CA THR A 331 12.07 22.40 2.27
C THR A 331 10.69 22.95 2.63
N ILE A 332 10.59 23.58 3.82
CA ILE A 332 9.39 24.27 4.29
C ILE A 332 9.68 25.78 4.24
N GLU A 333 8.98 26.49 3.35
CA GLU A 333 9.22 27.90 3.08
C GLU A 333 8.85 28.85 4.24
N GLY A 334 7.99 28.39 5.16
CA GLY A 334 7.53 29.15 6.32
C GLY A 334 7.70 28.40 7.62
N ASN A 335 6.74 28.58 8.55
CA ASN A 335 6.74 27.93 9.85
C ASN A 335 6.12 26.52 9.77
N VAL A 336 6.59 25.63 10.63
CA VAL A 336 5.86 24.40 10.94
C VAL A 336 4.75 24.75 11.93
N SER A 337 3.50 24.69 11.46
CA SER A 337 2.32 25.19 12.14
C SER A 337 1.09 24.37 11.77
N ILE A 338 -0.11 24.81 12.15
CA ILE A 338 -1.36 24.13 11.78
C ILE A 338 -1.55 23.99 10.26
N LYS A 339 -0.92 24.84 9.45
CA LYS A 339 -0.99 24.76 7.97
C LYS A 339 -0.14 23.61 7.39
N THR A 340 0.98 23.30 8.01
CA THR A 340 1.90 22.25 7.59
C THR A 340 1.65 20.93 8.30
N GLY A 341 1.05 20.97 9.50
CA GLY A 341 0.88 19.82 10.38
C GLY A 341 2.20 19.28 10.94
N ASN A 342 2.14 18.09 11.52
CA ASN A 342 3.30 17.33 11.93
C ASN A 342 4.01 16.75 10.70
N ILE A 343 5.34 16.67 10.77
CA ILE A 343 6.18 16.25 9.66
C ILE A 343 6.86 14.93 10.01
N VAL A 344 6.76 13.94 9.11
CA VAL A 344 7.55 12.71 9.14
C VAL A 344 8.18 12.53 7.77
N PHE A 345 9.52 12.55 7.72
CA PHE A 345 10.24 12.52 6.46
C PHE A 345 11.44 11.56 6.50
N LEU A 346 11.63 10.75 5.45
CA LEU A 346 12.74 9.78 5.35
C LEU A 346 14.07 10.39 4.86
N GLY A 347 14.17 11.71 4.77
CA GLY A 347 15.36 12.47 4.41
C GLY A 347 15.62 13.61 5.37
N THR A 348 16.26 14.70 4.88
CA THR A 348 16.56 15.91 5.62
C THR A 348 15.43 16.92 5.53
N VAL A 349 15.01 17.49 6.66
CA VAL A 349 13.99 18.55 6.74
C VAL A 349 14.65 19.89 6.96
N TYR A 350 14.38 20.85 6.06
CA TYR A 350 14.86 22.22 6.12
C TYR A 350 13.69 23.20 6.30
N VAL A 351 13.64 23.90 7.44
CA VAL A 351 12.58 24.84 7.79
C VAL A 351 13.15 26.26 7.73
N LYS A 352 12.66 27.10 6.81
CA LYS A 352 13.08 28.51 6.70
C LYS A 352 12.54 29.40 7.81
N GLY A 353 11.40 29.02 8.40
CA GLY A 353 10.76 29.72 9.51
C GLY A 353 10.99 29.06 10.86
N ASN A 354 10.00 29.15 11.73
CA ASN A 354 9.98 28.62 13.10
C ASN A 354 9.27 27.26 13.16
N VAL A 355 9.48 26.57 14.29
CA VAL A 355 8.61 25.44 14.66
C VAL A 355 7.75 25.88 15.83
N ASP A 356 6.45 25.98 15.59
CA ASP A 356 5.48 26.48 16.57
C ASP A 356 5.19 25.44 17.67
N ASP A 357 4.62 25.91 18.79
CA ASP A 357 4.32 25.07 19.95
C ASP A 357 3.34 23.90 19.60
N GLY A 358 3.65 22.72 20.08
CA GLY A 358 2.82 21.52 19.97
C GLY A 358 2.90 20.79 18.62
N PHE A 359 3.83 21.17 17.75
CA PHE A 359 4.11 20.44 16.51
C PHE A 359 5.34 19.52 16.64
N SER A 360 5.43 18.59 15.69
CA SER A 360 6.52 17.62 15.67
C SER A 360 7.15 17.47 14.30
N ILE A 361 8.46 17.25 14.29
CA ILE A 361 9.22 16.89 13.08
C ILE A 361 10.02 15.64 13.39
N LYS A 362 9.83 14.59 12.59
CA LYS A 362 10.65 13.37 12.61
C LYS A 362 11.35 13.22 11.27
N ALA A 363 12.68 13.08 11.30
CA ALA A 363 13.50 12.97 10.11
C ALA A 363 14.49 11.79 10.23
N ALA A 364 14.59 10.97 9.19
CA ALA A 364 15.65 9.96 9.09
C ALA A 364 17.01 10.56 8.61
N GLY A 365 17.04 11.84 8.28
CA GLY A 365 18.23 12.64 8.02
C GLY A 365 18.43 13.70 9.08
N ASN A 366 18.82 14.91 8.66
CA ASN A 366 19.01 16.05 9.52
C ASN A 366 17.73 16.90 9.66
N ILE A 367 17.64 17.70 10.72
CA ILE A 367 16.64 18.76 10.85
C ILE A 367 17.37 20.10 10.94
N GLU A 368 17.09 21.01 10.00
CA GLU A 368 17.66 22.35 10.01
C GLU A 368 16.54 23.39 10.09
N VAL A 369 16.56 24.23 11.14
CA VAL A 369 15.58 25.29 11.40
C VAL A 369 16.28 26.64 11.43
N LYS A 370 15.95 27.54 10.51
CA LYS A 370 16.53 28.90 10.49
C LYS A 370 15.96 29.84 11.54
N GLY A 371 14.74 29.59 11.98
CA GLY A 371 14.08 30.33 13.03
C GLY A 371 14.29 29.76 14.43
N THR A 372 13.28 29.93 15.28
CA THR A 372 13.20 29.40 16.64
C THR A 372 12.37 28.12 16.70
N VAL A 373 12.66 27.30 17.70
CA VAL A 373 11.85 26.12 18.05
C VAL A 373 11.16 26.39 19.38
N GLY A 374 9.83 26.29 19.38
CA GLY A 374 9.00 26.42 20.57
C GLY A 374 8.89 25.13 21.38
N LYS A 375 7.78 24.95 22.10
CA LYS A 375 7.43 23.70 22.78
C LYS A 375 7.06 22.62 21.76
N ALA A 376 8.06 22.01 21.13
CA ALA A 376 7.91 21.08 20.01
C ALA A 376 8.65 19.77 20.26
N LEU A 377 8.37 18.77 19.42
CA LEU A 377 9.08 17.51 19.40
C LEU A 377 9.88 17.41 18.11
N LEU A 378 11.22 17.44 18.21
CA LEU A 378 12.13 17.20 17.10
C LEU A 378 12.85 15.88 17.32
N ASP A 379 12.83 15.00 16.31
CA ASP A 379 13.50 13.69 16.35
C ASP A 379 14.20 13.45 15.01
N ALA A 380 15.54 13.50 15.02
CA ALA A 380 16.38 13.28 13.85
C ALA A 380 17.34 12.11 14.08
N GLU A 381 17.52 11.25 13.09
CA GLU A 381 18.60 10.25 13.12
C GLU A 381 19.98 10.89 12.90
N GLY A 382 20.02 12.01 12.20
CA GLY A 382 21.20 12.84 11.95
C GLY A 382 21.36 13.97 12.94
N ASP A 383 21.78 15.12 12.42
CA ASP A 383 22.04 16.35 13.17
C ASP A 383 20.80 17.24 13.27
N ILE A 384 20.70 18.03 14.35
CA ILE A 384 19.72 19.11 14.49
C ILE A 384 20.42 20.44 14.60
N VAL A 385 20.09 21.39 13.69
CA VAL A 385 20.63 22.74 13.67
C VAL A 385 19.50 23.76 13.81
N VAL A 386 19.52 24.55 14.90
CA VAL A 386 18.56 25.62 15.15
C VAL A 386 19.27 26.95 15.20
N SER A 387 19.16 27.73 14.10
CA SER A 387 19.98 28.95 13.93
C SER A 387 19.67 30.06 14.95
N GLN A 388 18.41 30.21 15.37
CA GLN A 388 18.04 31.24 16.35
C GLN A 388 18.06 30.73 17.78
N GLY A 389 17.44 29.60 18.07
CA GLY A 389 17.44 29.01 19.41
C GLY A 389 16.20 28.23 19.75
N ILE A 390 16.21 27.61 20.92
CA ILE A 390 15.17 26.71 21.41
C ILE A 390 14.55 27.30 22.66
N ALA A 391 13.21 27.49 22.67
CA ALA A 391 12.45 28.05 23.79
C ALA A 391 11.28 27.13 24.15
N GLY A 392 11.49 26.15 25.01
CA GLY A 392 10.55 25.03 25.27
C GLY A 392 9.33 25.35 26.13
N LYS A 393 9.29 26.51 26.84
CA LYS A 393 8.15 26.90 27.70
C LYS A 393 7.74 25.78 28.68
N GLU A 394 8.74 25.23 29.39
CA GLU A 394 8.58 24.11 30.34
C GLU A 394 8.05 22.81 29.71
N GLY A 395 8.42 22.53 28.47
CA GLY A 395 8.14 21.30 27.75
C GLY A 395 8.93 21.20 26.47
N GLY A 396 8.55 20.24 25.62
CA GLY A 396 9.24 19.95 24.38
C GLY A 396 10.38 18.94 24.56
N HIS A 397 10.64 18.19 23.51
CA HIS A 397 11.67 17.15 23.49
C HIS A 397 12.42 17.21 22.16
N ILE A 398 13.74 17.35 22.22
CA ILE A 398 14.61 17.43 21.05
C ILE A 398 15.62 16.29 21.14
N ARG A 399 15.62 15.43 20.11
CA ARG A 399 16.51 14.29 20.04
C ARG A 399 17.23 14.27 18.70
N ALA A 400 18.55 14.20 18.74
CA ALA A 400 19.40 13.96 17.58
C ALA A 400 20.18 12.66 17.74
N GLY A 401 20.28 11.87 16.68
CA GLY A 401 21.16 10.70 16.65
C GLY A 401 22.64 11.07 16.65
N LYS A 402 22.97 12.29 16.16
CA LYS A 402 24.30 12.89 16.18
C LYS A 402 24.35 14.13 17.08
N SER A 403 24.67 15.29 16.55
CA SER A 403 24.89 16.51 17.31
C SER A 403 23.74 17.51 17.18
N ILE A 404 23.63 18.40 18.19
CA ILE A 404 22.67 19.50 18.23
C ILE A 404 23.41 20.81 18.31
N TRP A 405 23.12 21.72 17.38
CA TRP A 405 23.62 23.12 17.39
C TRP A 405 22.46 24.07 17.61
N SER A 406 22.63 24.99 18.56
CA SER A 406 21.63 26.01 18.82
C SER A 406 22.30 27.29 19.35
N LYS A 407 21.69 28.45 19.07
CA LYS A 407 22.17 29.71 19.64
C LYS A 407 21.96 29.74 21.15
N PHE A 408 20.76 29.39 21.61
CA PHE A 408 20.43 29.23 23.03
C PHE A 408 19.44 28.08 23.22
N ILE A 409 19.39 27.55 24.45
CA ILE A 409 18.41 26.56 24.88
C ILE A 409 17.81 27.01 26.21
N GLN A 410 16.49 27.19 26.29
CA GLN A 410 15.83 27.64 27.50
C GLN A 410 14.48 26.96 27.74
N ASN A 411 14.20 26.65 29.03
CA ASN A 411 12.93 26.13 29.52
C ASN A 411 12.42 24.90 28.74
N ILE A 412 13.32 23.98 28.40
CA ILE A 412 12.98 22.75 27.69
C ILE A 412 13.09 21.53 28.58
N GLU A 413 12.15 20.60 28.47
CA GLU A 413 12.07 19.40 29.30
C GLU A 413 13.26 18.47 29.05
N LEU A 414 13.64 18.25 27.77
CA LEU A 414 14.73 17.33 27.45
C LEU A 414 15.35 17.63 26.08
N VAL A 415 16.69 17.70 26.05
CA VAL A 415 17.49 17.73 24.82
C VAL A 415 18.48 16.56 24.87
N GLU A 416 18.43 15.67 23.90
CA GLU A 416 19.28 14.49 23.81
C GLU A 416 20.09 14.49 22.52
N ALA A 417 21.40 14.38 22.61
CA ALA A 417 22.31 14.23 21.48
C ALA A 417 23.07 12.91 21.56
N GLY A 418 23.15 12.21 20.45
CA GLY A 418 23.96 11.00 20.30
C GLY A 418 25.46 11.27 20.31
N ASP A 419 25.86 12.53 20.08
CA ASP A 419 27.25 12.97 20.08
C ASP A 419 27.38 14.22 20.97
N MET A 420 27.24 15.43 20.45
CA MET A 420 27.49 16.68 21.16
C MET A 420 26.29 17.63 21.16
N VAL A 421 26.21 18.48 22.19
CA VAL A 421 25.34 19.66 22.21
C VAL A 421 26.21 20.91 22.23
N ILE A 422 26.05 21.77 21.21
CA ILE A 422 26.85 22.99 21.03
C ILE A 422 25.92 24.20 21.04
N VAL A 423 26.16 25.11 22.00
CA VAL A 423 25.32 26.29 22.22
C VAL A 423 26.21 27.54 22.26
N SER A 424 25.81 28.58 21.54
CA SER A 424 26.63 29.80 21.47
C SER A 424 26.31 30.87 22.53
N ASP A 425 25.06 30.96 23.02
CA ASP A 425 24.69 32.01 24.00
C ASP A 425 24.48 31.46 25.44
N GLY A 426 23.65 30.45 25.63
CA GLY A 426 23.44 29.94 27.00
C GLY A 426 22.41 28.83 27.11
N ILE A 427 22.42 28.15 28.22
CA ILE A 427 21.51 27.06 28.62
C ILE A 427 20.82 27.45 29.91
N LEU A 428 19.49 27.61 29.88
CA LEU A 428 18.69 28.08 31.00
C LEU A 428 17.55 27.09 31.31
N ASN A 429 17.41 26.69 32.57
CA ASN A 429 16.29 25.89 33.08
C ASN A 429 15.95 24.69 32.20
N SER A 430 16.95 23.92 31.81
CA SER A 430 16.81 22.87 30.80
C SER A 430 17.54 21.59 31.19
N LYS A 431 17.03 20.44 30.74
CA LYS A 431 17.70 19.16 30.90
C LYS A 431 18.41 18.77 29.60
N ILE A 432 19.74 18.63 29.65
CA ILE A 432 20.58 18.32 28.49
C ILE A 432 21.31 17.00 28.73
N VAL A 433 21.29 16.14 27.73
CA VAL A 433 22.03 14.85 27.75
C VAL A 433 22.81 14.73 26.43
N ALA A 434 24.11 14.57 26.52
CA ALA A 434 24.99 14.34 25.38
C ALA A 434 25.86 13.10 25.62
N ASN A 435 26.09 12.29 24.61
CA ASN A 435 26.94 11.10 24.76
C ASN A 435 28.43 11.45 24.87
N HIS A 436 28.86 12.58 24.28
CA HIS A 436 30.24 13.02 24.35
C HIS A 436 30.40 14.31 25.13
N LYS A 437 30.13 15.46 24.53
CA LYS A 437 30.44 16.77 25.15
C LYS A 437 29.24 17.72 25.10
N VAL A 438 29.15 18.61 26.07
CA VAL A 438 28.31 19.81 25.99
C VAL A 438 29.23 21.03 25.98
N ILE A 439 29.13 21.83 24.92
CA ILE A 439 29.97 23.01 24.68
C ILE A 439 29.10 24.25 24.64
N CYS A 440 29.23 25.12 25.64
CA CYS A 440 28.52 26.39 25.70
C CYS A 440 29.56 27.52 25.57
N ARG A 441 29.62 28.13 24.33
CA ARG A 441 30.65 29.13 23.97
C ARG A 441 30.00 30.44 23.50
N GLY A 442 30.59 31.54 23.86
CA GLY A 442 30.20 32.88 23.43
C GLY A 442 30.24 33.88 24.55
N LYS A 443 29.81 35.10 24.25
CA LYS A 443 29.86 36.23 25.21
C LYS A 443 28.89 36.05 26.40
N ARG A 444 27.85 35.26 26.24
CA ARG A 444 26.80 34.94 27.24
C ARG A 444 26.61 33.45 27.44
N ALA A 445 27.67 32.67 27.40
CA ALA A 445 27.65 31.24 27.46
C ALA A 445 27.49 30.75 28.91
N ASP A 446 26.34 31.07 29.51
CA ASP A 446 26.00 30.75 30.89
C ASP A 446 25.13 29.50 30.97
N ILE A 447 25.41 28.61 31.91
CA ILE A 447 24.54 27.44 32.22
C ILE A 447 23.91 27.71 33.58
N ILE A 448 22.60 27.94 33.61
CA ILE A 448 21.88 28.36 34.84
C ILE A 448 20.62 27.50 35.00
N GLY A 449 20.37 27.00 36.22
CA GLY A 449 19.16 26.26 36.60
C GLY A 449 18.96 24.95 35.81
N SER A 450 20.02 24.42 35.26
CA SER A 450 19.97 23.33 34.29
C SER A 450 20.63 22.06 34.78
N GLN A 451 20.11 20.91 34.33
CA GLN A 451 20.74 19.61 34.54
C GLN A 451 21.45 19.20 33.24
N VAL A 452 22.76 19.21 33.24
CA VAL A 452 23.59 18.89 32.10
C VAL A 452 24.38 17.62 32.34
N THR A 453 24.19 16.62 31.48
CA THR A 453 24.90 15.35 31.59
C THR A 453 25.69 15.09 30.31
N ALA A 454 26.97 14.78 30.43
CA ALA A 454 27.84 14.43 29.30
C ALA A 454 28.82 13.32 29.68
N CYS A 455 29.26 12.52 28.70
CA CYS A 455 30.25 11.48 29.01
C CYS A 455 31.63 12.07 29.26
N ASP A 456 32.16 12.82 28.28
CA ASP A 456 33.55 13.28 28.31
C ASP A 456 33.74 14.60 29.04
N GLY A 457 32.82 15.56 28.85
CA GLY A 457 32.92 16.81 29.54
C GLY A 457 31.91 17.89 29.21
N VAL A 458 31.88 18.92 30.07
CA VAL A 458 31.07 20.12 29.92
C VAL A 458 32.00 21.35 29.94
N TYR A 459 31.87 22.17 28.89
CA TYR A 459 32.69 23.38 28.72
C TYR A 459 31.76 24.58 28.64
N ALA A 460 31.93 25.54 29.55
CA ALA A 460 31.11 26.74 29.63
C ALA A 460 31.93 27.98 29.96
N ARG A 461 31.34 29.16 29.74
CA ARG A 461 31.92 30.37 30.24
C ARG A 461 31.62 30.58 31.71
N ASN A 462 30.33 30.51 32.09
CA ASN A 462 29.93 30.63 33.48
C ASN A 462 28.99 29.47 33.89
N LEU A 463 29.03 29.06 35.16
CA LEU A 463 28.10 28.10 35.75
C LEU A 463 27.37 28.74 36.92
N GLY A 464 26.04 28.59 36.98
CA GLY A 464 25.19 29.18 38.00
C GLY A 464 24.89 30.66 37.79
N SER A 465 24.31 31.29 38.81
CA SER A 465 23.89 32.70 38.79
C SER A 465 24.50 33.48 39.94
N PRO A 466 24.94 34.73 39.72
CA PRO A 466 25.43 35.59 40.81
C PRO A 466 24.36 35.92 41.85
N ALA A 467 23.07 35.80 41.48
CA ALA A 467 21.96 36.01 42.41
C ALA A 467 21.72 34.82 43.34
N GLY A 468 22.41 33.69 43.13
CA GLY A 468 22.18 32.45 43.85
C GLY A 468 20.83 31.78 43.50
N GLY A 469 20.53 30.65 44.17
CA GLY A 469 19.19 30.02 44.10
C GLY A 469 18.84 29.25 42.84
N SER A 470 19.80 29.00 41.94
CA SER A 470 19.58 28.17 40.72
C SER A 470 20.20 26.79 40.95
N ASP A 471 19.36 25.73 40.91
CA ASP A 471 19.80 24.33 40.99
C ASP A 471 20.52 23.90 39.69
N THR A 472 21.77 24.33 39.55
CA THR A 472 22.61 23.93 38.40
C THR A 472 23.39 22.67 38.74
N VAL A 473 23.13 21.57 38.02
CA VAL A 473 23.78 20.27 38.22
C VAL A 473 24.49 19.85 36.93
N ILE A 474 25.81 19.63 37.05
CA ILE A 474 26.63 19.16 35.93
C ILE A 474 27.14 17.77 36.25
N SER A 475 26.83 16.79 35.43
CA SER A 475 27.20 15.40 35.61
C SER A 475 28.06 14.89 34.44
N VAL A 476 29.26 14.37 34.74
CA VAL A 476 30.20 13.89 33.70
C VAL A 476 30.89 12.57 34.12
N GLY A 477 31.54 11.92 33.14
CA GLY A 477 32.41 10.76 33.41
C GLY A 477 31.71 9.41 33.31
N PHE A 478 30.52 9.34 32.73
CA PHE A 478 29.80 8.10 32.47
C PHE A 478 28.94 8.22 31.20
N ASP A 479 28.65 7.09 30.56
CA ASP A 479 27.71 7.04 29.44
C ASP A 479 26.27 7.23 29.93
N PRO A 480 25.58 8.35 29.56
CA PRO A 480 24.24 8.65 30.06
C PRO A 480 23.19 7.61 29.64
N ARG A 481 23.29 7.09 28.41
CA ARG A 481 22.33 6.12 27.88
C ARG A 481 22.43 4.78 28.59
N SER A 482 23.66 4.28 28.78
CA SER A 482 23.88 3.04 29.49
C SER A 482 23.48 3.17 30.98
N LYS A 483 23.67 4.33 31.58
CA LYS A 483 23.24 4.58 32.96
C LYS A 483 21.72 4.64 33.10
N GLU A 484 21.03 5.29 32.17
CA GLU A 484 19.56 5.31 32.16
C GLU A 484 18.99 3.90 31.92
N ARG A 485 19.58 3.14 30.94
CA ARG A 485 19.20 1.75 30.70
C ARG A 485 19.38 0.90 31.96
N LEU A 486 20.46 1.07 32.68
CA LEU A 486 20.73 0.38 33.93
C LEU A 486 19.61 0.64 34.96
N ILE A 487 19.23 1.91 35.17
CA ILE A 487 18.16 2.29 36.10
C ILE A 487 16.83 1.66 35.73
N ILE A 488 16.50 1.63 34.42
CA ILE A 488 15.26 0.99 33.91
C ILE A 488 15.29 -0.52 34.19
N LEU A 489 16.40 -1.18 33.88
CA LEU A 489 16.55 -2.62 34.08
C LEU A 489 16.53 -3.00 35.57
N GLU A 490 17.14 -2.21 36.43
CA GLU A 490 17.11 -2.41 37.91
C GLU A 490 15.68 -2.27 38.46
N LYS A 491 14.90 -1.28 37.98
CA LYS A 491 13.48 -1.15 38.33
C LYS A 491 12.68 -2.36 37.86
N LYS A 492 12.93 -2.82 36.61
CA LYS A 492 12.26 -4.00 36.05
C LYS A 492 12.61 -5.26 36.83
N LEU A 493 13.90 -5.45 37.17
CA LEU A 493 14.37 -6.57 37.98
C LEU A 493 13.66 -6.60 39.36
N LEU A 494 13.59 -5.47 40.04
CA LEU A 494 12.92 -5.37 41.35
C LEU A 494 11.43 -5.71 41.24
N ALA A 495 10.75 -5.29 40.17
CA ALA A 495 9.35 -5.62 39.94
C ALA A 495 9.16 -7.13 39.67
N SER A 496 10.02 -7.73 38.84
CA SER A 496 9.97 -9.17 38.51
C SER A 496 10.31 -10.03 39.74
N GLU A 497 11.25 -9.61 40.59
CA GLU A 497 11.58 -10.30 41.85
C GLU A 497 10.42 -10.26 42.85
N LYS A 498 9.71 -9.13 42.97
CA LYS A 498 8.48 -9.04 43.78
C LYS A 498 7.40 -9.96 43.29
N ALA A 499 7.17 -9.98 41.96
CA ALA A 499 6.18 -10.85 41.32
C ALA A 499 6.53 -12.35 41.53
N LEU A 500 7.80 -12.73 41.39
CA LEU A 500 8.27 -14.09 41.66
C LEU A 500 8.07 -14.51 43.12
N THR A 501 8.30 -13.59 44.04
CA THR A 501 8.11 -13.85 45.49
C THR A 501 6.64 -14.12 45.80
N ALA A 502 5.71 -13.31 45.26
CA ALA A 502 4.27 -13.51 45.39
C ALA A 502 3.84 -14.85 44.78
N LEU A 503 4.36 -15.15 43.58
CA LEU A 503 4.07 -16.41 42.89
C LEU A 503 4.56 -17.65 43.68
N LYS A 504 5.74 -17.57 44.30
CA LYS A 504 6.27 -18.63 45.15
C LYS A 504 5.42 -18.86 46.40
N LEU A 505 4.87 -17.80 47.03
CA LEU A 505 3.93 -17.91 48.14
C LEU A 505 2.63 -18.60 47.73
N ASP A 506 2.07 -18.20 46.58
CA ASP A 506 0.86 -18.82 46.03
C ASP A 506 1.07 -20.30 45.72
N LEU A 507 2.19 -20.64 45.05
CA LEU A 507 2.54 -22.03 44.77
C LEU A 507 2.68 -22.86 46.05
N LYS A 508 3.35 -22.31 47.08
CA LYS A 508 3.49 -22.98 48.38
C LYS A 508 2.14 -23.24 49.05
N SER A 509 1.20 -22.29 48.93
CA SER A 509 -0.17 -22.44 49.43
C SER A 509 -0.92 -23.56 48.69
N LEU A 510 -0.89 -23.55 47.37
CA LEU A 510 -1.58 -24.59 46.53
C LEU A 510 -0.95 -25.98 46.71
N GLU A 511 0.39 -26.06 46.82
CA GLU A 511 1.09 -27.33 47.07
C GLU A 511 0.81 -27.85 48.50
N GLY A 512 0.68 -26.94 49.49
CA GLY A 512 0.24 -27.27 50.84
C GLY A 512 -1.18 -27.86 50.86
N GLN A 513 -2.11 -27.25 50.15
CA GLN A 513 -3.47 -27.76 49.97
C GLN A 513 -3.48 -29.16 49.32
N LYS A 514 -2.65 -29.38 48.29
CA LYS A 514 -2.51 -30.70 47.65
C LYS A 514 -1.99 -31.78 48.57
N LYS A 515 -1.06 -31.44 49.49
CA LYS A 515 -0.53 -32.38 50.47
C LYS A 515 -1.56 -32.78 51.53
N ILE A 516 -2.44 -31.85 51.94
CA ILE A 516 -3.48 -32.10 52.96
C ILE A 516 -4.66 -32.87 52.41
N LEU A 517 -5.14 -32.49 51.21
CA LEU A 517 -6.37 -33.02 50.59
C LEU A 517 -6.15 -34.28 49.74
N LYS A 518 -4.89 -34.67 49.47
CA LYS A 518 -4.41 -35.72 48.57
C LYS A 518 -4.84 -35.56 47.10
N GLU A 519 -5.97 -34.92 46.82
CA GLU A 519 -6.45 -34.55 45.45
C GLU A 519 -6.94 -33.10 45.44
N LEU A 520 -6.67 -32.37 44.39
CA LEU A 520 -7.18 -31.02 44.10
C LEU A 520 -8.25 -31.11 43.00
N SER A 521 -9.18 -30.17 42.99
CA SER A 521 -10.10 -30.05 41.86
C SER A 521 -9.32 -29.78 40.55
N GLU A 522 -9.86 -30.24 39.41
CA GLU A 522 -9.23 -30.09 38.07
C GLU A 522 -8.81 -28.63 37.79
N GLU A 523 -9.65 -27.66 38.16
CA GLU A 523 -9.34 -26.22 38.03
C GLU A 523 -8.09 -25.80 38.83
N LYS A 524 -7.96 -26.32 40.08
CA LYS A 524 -6.78 -25.99 40.92
C LYS A 524 -5.51 -26.68 40.45
N GLU A 525 -5.63 -27.87 39.84
CA GLU A 525 -4.48 -28.55 39.22
C GLU A 525 -4.00 -27.83 37.96
N ALA A 526 -4.91 -27.40 37.10
CA ALA A 526 -4.59 -26.55 35.94
C ALA A 526 -3.94 -25.25 36.37
N MET A 527 -4.45 -24.60 37.43
CA MET A 527 -3.88 -23.38 37.99
C MET A 527 -2.46 -23.60 38.58
N LEU A 528 -2.24 -24.72 39.25
CA LEU A 528 -0.93 -25.10 39.77
C LEU A 528 0.09 -25.28 38.63
N LYS A 529 -0.30 -25.98 37.56
CA LYS A 529 0.55 -26.18 36.39
C LYS A 529 0.91 -24.87 35.72
N LYS A 530 -0.09 -24.01 35.46
CA LYS A 530 0.11 -22.68 34.87
C LYS A 530 1.02 -21.78 35.72
N LYS A 531 0.84 -21.81 37.06
CA LYS A 531 1.71 -21.03 37.96
C LYS A 531 3.14 -21.59 38.02
N LYS A 532 3.35 -22.89 37.85
CA LYS A 532 4.70 -23.48 37.74
C LYS A 532 5.40 -23.06 36.46
N GLU A 533 4.71 -23.05 35.34
CA GLU A 533 5.22 -22.56 34.08
C GLU A 533 5.58 -21.05 34.18
N LEU A 534 4.69 -20.24 34.75
CA LEU A 534 4.92 -18.83 34.94
C LEU A 534 6.13 -18.56 35.87
N ARG A 535 6.32 -19.39 36.92
CA ARG A 535 7.51 -19.31 37.77
C ARG A 535 8.79 -19.54 36.98
N TYR A 536 8.82 -20.57 36.15
CA TYR A 536 9.99 -20.87 35.30
C TYR A 536 10.30 -19.73 34.31
N ILE A 537 9.30 -19.16 33.70
CA ILE A 537 9.45 -18.00 32.80
C ILE A 537 10.02 -16.80 33.54
N ASN A 538 9.46 -16.47 34.72
CA ASN A 538 9.94 -15.34 35.52
C ASN A 538 11.37 -15.56 36.05
N GLU A 539 11.72 -16.79 36.45
CA GLU A 539 13.09 -17.12 36.92
C GLU A 539 14.10 -16.96 35.77
N THR A 540 13.71 -17.34 34.53
CA THR A 540 14.55 -17.16 33.35
C THR A 540 14.69 -15.68 33.00
N GLU A 541 13.60 -14.90 32.99
CA GLU A 541 13.63 -13.46 32.76
C GLU A 541 14.52 -12.72 33.79
N ILE A 542 14.40 -13.06 35.08
CA ILE A 542 15.25 -12.48 36.14
C ILE A 542 16.74 -12.78 35.91
N LYS A 543 17.06 -14.00 35.45
CA LYS A 543 18.45 -14.37 35.14
C LYS A 543 18.99 -13.56 33.98
N GLU A 544 18.18 -13.38 32.92
CA GLU A 544 18.56 -12.57 31.74
C GLU A 544 18.74 -11.09 32.12
N LEU A 545 17.82 -10.53 32.91
CA LEU A 545 17.91 -9.15 33.40
C LEU A 545 19.18 -8.94 34.24
N ARG A 546 19.52 -9.88 35.15
CA ARG A 546 20.75 -9.80 35.96
C ARG A 546 22.00 -9.83 35.09
N ASN A 547 22.05 -10.72 34.09
CA ASN A 547 23.18 -10.80 33.17
C ASN A 547 23.34 -9.51 32.33
N GLU A 548 22.21 -8.91 31.88
CA GLU A 548 22.26 -7.64 31.16
C GLU A 548 22.73 -6.49 32.07
N ILE A 549 22.23 -6.42 33.29
CA ILE A 549 22.65 -5.43 34.30
C ILE A 549 24.15 -5.56 34.58
N GLU A 550 24.67 -6.77 34.79
CA GLU A 550 26.08 -7.02 35.05
C GLU A 550 26.94 -6.56 33.88
N ARG A 551 26.57 -6.91 32.65
CA ARG A 551 27.28 -6.45 31.43
C ARG A 551 27.35 -4.93 31.33
N ILE A 552 26.24 -4.23 31.61
CA ILE A 552 26.20 -2.77 31.57
C ILE A 552 27.07 -2.16 32.69
N ARG A 553 27.05 -2.75 33.90
CA ARG A 553 27.90 -2.31 35.00
C ARG A 553 29.40 -2.49 34.69
N ASP A 554 29.77 -3.64 34.11
CA ASP A 554 31.13 -3.90 33.70
C ASP A 554 31.58 -2.93 32.61
N TYR A 555 30.71 -2.65 31.64
CA TYR A 555 30.96 -1.65 30.60
C TYR A 555 31.18 -0.25 31.20
N LEU A 556 30.29 0.20 32.09
CA LEU A 556 30.40 1.50 32.75
C LEU A 556 31.67 1.60 33.63
N ALA A 557 32.06 0.52 34.28
CA ALA A 557 33.30 0.45 35.10
C ALA A 557 34.57 0.48 34.24
N ALA A 558 34.52 -0.13 33.05
CA ALA A 558 35.64 -0.17 32.09
C ALA A 558 35.82 1.15 31.31
N LEU A 559 34.84 2.05 31.35
CA LEU A 559 34.92 3.33 30.64
C LEU A 559 36.06 4.18 31.16
N LYS A 560 37.03 4.47 30.29
CA LYS A 560 38.22 5.29 30.64
C LYS A 560 37.97 6.80 30.40
N THR A 561 36.76 7.27 30.63
CA THR A 561 36.47 8.71 30.55
C THR A 561 36.90 9.42 31.83
N ASP A 562 37.71 10.46 31.71
CA ASP A 562 38.14 11.24 32.87
C ASP A 562 37.09 12.19 33.43
N GLY A 563 36.05 12.50 32.62
CA GLY A 563 34.96 13.42 32.96
C GLY A 563 35.49 14.78 33.42
N ARG A 564 35.40 15.80 32.54
CA ARG A 564 35.92 17.15 32.88
C ARG A 564 34.82 18.20 32.84
N VAL A 565 34.84 19.12 33.80
CA VAL A 565 34.00 20.33 33.80
C VAL A 565 34.90 21.55 33.76
N SER A 566 34.97 22.22 32.61
CA SER A 566 35.90 23.36 32.41
C SER A 566 35.13 24.65 32.23
N VAL A 567 35.47 25.66 33.00
CA VAL A 567 34.78 26.95 33.01
C VAL A 567 35.82 28.09 32.88
N SER A 568 35.70 28.86 31.80
CA SER A 568 36.64 29.93 31.50
C SER A 568 36.38 31.25 32.26
N GLY A 569 35.16 31.44 32.76
CA GLY A 569 34.76 32.61 33.56
C GLY A 569 34.46 32.26 35.02
N ASN A 570 33.24 32.53 35.48
CA ASN A 570 32.87 32.39 36.88
C ASN A 570 32.05 31.09 37.13
N ILE A 571 32.28 30.50 38.28
CA ILE A 571 31.43 29.43 38.81
C ILE A 571 30.88 29.96 40.14
N TYR A 572 29.56 30.03 40.22
CA TYR A 572 28.86 30.60 41.37
C TYR A 572 28.51 29.54 42.42
N THR A 573 28.41 29.97 43.65
CA THR A 573 27.98 29.15 44.78
C THR A 573 26.61 28.50 44.52
N GLY A 574 26.46 27.22 44.92
CA GLY A 574 25.25 26.42 44.72
C GLY A 574 25.24 25.56 43.44
N VAL A 575 26.29 25.62 42.64
CA VAL A 575 26.50 24.69 41.52
C VAL A 575 26.96 23.34 42.09
N ARG A 576 26.31 22.27 41.62
CA ARG A 576 26.68 20.89 41.96
C ARG A 576 27.39 20.24 40.76
N ILE A 577 28.57 19.72 41.01
CA ILE A 577 29.39 19.00 40.04
C ILE A 577 29.46 17.53 40.44
N VAL A 578 29.13 16.64 39.52
CA VAL A 578 29.13 15.18 39.71
C VAL A 578 30.07 14.55 38.68
N ILE A 579 31.14 13.92 39.15
CA ILE A 579 32.10 13.21 38.30
C ILE A 579 32.15 11.74 38.74
N LYS A 580 31.76 10.82 37.88
CA LYS A 580 31.69 9.37 38.16
C LYS A 580 30.97 9.08 39.50
N ASP A 581 29.82 9.70 39.74
CA ASP A 581 28.99 9.58 40.94
C ASP A 581 29.56 10.25 42.23
N ILE A 582 30.71 10.91 42.15
CA ILE A 582 31.26 11.69 43.28
C ILE A 582 30.77 13.13 43.14
N ILE A 583 30.15 13.61 44.19
CA ILE A 583 29.50 14.91 44.23
C ILE A 583 30.42 15.93 44.91
N GLU A 584 30.56 17.10 44.26
CA GLU A 584 31.21 18.29 44.80
C GLU A 584 30.26 19.48 44.70
N ASP A 585 29.86 20.03 45.82
CA ASP A 585 29.05 21.25 45.86
C ASP A 585 29.98 22.48 45.95
N VAL A 586 29.86 23.40 44.96
CA VAL A 586 30.65 24.63 44.93
C VAL A 586 30.16 25.57 46.02
N ARG A 587 30.97 25.74 47.07
CA ARG A 587 30.65 26.55 48.24
C ARG A 587 31.20 27.98 48.18
N VAL A 588 32.16 28.23 47.33
CA VAL A 588 32.82 29.52 47.14
C VAL A 588 32.94 29.79 45.66
N ASP A 589 32.67 31.01 45.23
CA ASP A 589 32.80 31.41 43.83
C ASP A 589 34.24 31.20 43.34
N CYS A 590 34.35 30.52 42.20
CA CYS A 590 35.64 30.22 41.57
C CYS A 590 35.70 30.87 40.17
N LYS A 591 36.92 31.07 39.66
CA LYS A 591 37.13 31.59 38.31
C LYS A 591 38.15 30.77 37.55
N ALA A 592 37.94 30.64 36.23
CA ALA A 592 38.84 29.98 35.29
C ALA A 592 39.34 28.61 35.79
N THR A 593 38.41 27.71 36.07
CA THR A 593 38.66 26.47 36.81
C THR A 593 38.19 25.25 36.01
N THR A 594 38.99 24.18 36.07
CA THR A 594 38.61 22.85 35.55
C THR A 594 38.49 21.87 36.70
N PHE A 595 37.35 21.18 36.80
CA PHE A 595 37.13 20.07 37.75
C PHE A 595 37.38 18.74 37.05
N PHE A 596 38.06 17.84 37.77
CA PHE A 596 38.40 16.49 37.28
C PHE A 596 38.50 15.51 38.45
N LEU A 597 38.45 14.22 38.18
CA LEU A 597 38.59 13.18 39.21
C LEU A 597 40.07 12.80 39.37
N GLN A 598 40.58 12.84 40.61
CA GLN A 598 41.91 12.37 40.93
C GLN A 598 41.90 11.67 42.29
N ASN A 599 42.41 10.44 42.29
CA ASN A 599 42.47 9.59 43.50
C ASN A 599 41.10 9.42 44.21
N GLY A 600 40.02 9.27 43.43
CA GLY A 600 38.67 9.09 43.99
C GLY A 600 38.01 10.34 44.56
N LEU A 601 38.59 11.52 44.39
CA LEU A 601 38.05 12.82 44.82
C LEU A 601 37.95 13.77 43.65
N VAL A 602 36.93 14.63 43.64
CA VAL A 602 36.84 15.74 42.68
C VAL A 602 37.88 16.78 43.08
N ARG A 603 38.80 17.07 42.20
CA ARG A 603 39.83 18.11 42.31
C ARG A 603 39.55 19.21 41.32
N TYR A 604 40.11 20.37 41.55
CA TYR A 604 40.04 21.51 40.62
C TYR A 604 41.44 22.07 40.36
N GLY A 605 41.65 22.57 39.16
CA GLY A 605 42.89 23.15 38.66
C GLY A 605 42.62 24.35 37.73
N PRO A 606 43.65 24.91 37.11
CA PRO A 606 43.49 25.98 36.15
C PRO A 606 42.59 25.57 34.99
N TYR A 607 41.95 26.56 34.35
CA TYR A 607 41.13 26.34 33.18
C TYR A 607 41.90 25.60 32.09
N GLU A 608 41.32 24.53 31.59
CA GLU A 608 41.77 23.79 30.42
C GLU A 608 40.71 23.90 29.34
N ASP A 609 41.10 24.43 28.15
CA ASP A 609 40.20 24.51 27.01
C ASP A 609 40.06 23.12 26.38
N TYR A 610 38.94 22.88 25.68
CA TYR A 610 38.83 21.67 24.91
C TYR A 610 39.71 21.78 23.66
N THR A 611 40.65 20.92 23.54
CA THR A 611 41.56 20.84 22.40
C THR A 611 41.14 19.72 21.51
N ASN A 612 40.26 19.97 20.53
CA ASN A 612 40.09 19.09 19.38
C ASN A 612 39.72 19.91 18.15
N ASP A 613 40.70 20.16 17.31
CA ASP A 613 40.54 20.80 15.99
C ASP A 613 39.51 20.09 15.10
N ASP A 614 39.20 18.81 15.35
CA ASP A 614 38.23 18.02 14.59
C ASP A 614 36.77 18.37 14.93
N ASP A 615 36.47 18.83 16.15
CA ASP A 615 35.12 19.18 16.58
C ASP A 615 34.66 20.51 15.96
N VAL A 616 35.58 21.42 15.67
CA VAL A 616 35.31 22.72 15.03
C VAL A 616 35.09 22.58 13.52
N LYS A 617 35.74 21.61 12.88
CA LYS A 617 35.59 21.35 11.43
C LYS A 617 34.25 20.72 11.05
N ARG A 618 33.47 20.22 12.02
CA ARG A 618 32.16 19.62 11.81
C ARG A 618 30.99 20.59 11.88
N THR A 619 31.27 21.90 12.05
CA THR A 619 30.21 22.92 12.10
C THR A 619 29.45 22.94 10.77
N PRO A 620 28.12 22.72 10.74
CA PRO A 620 27.35 22.75 9.52
C PRO A 620 27.44 24.11 8.84
N SER A 621 27.48 24.11 7.50
CA SER A 621 27.48 25.33 6.71
C SER A 621 26.23 26.18 7.04
N GLY A 622 26.44 27.34 7.64
CA GLY A 622 25.37 28.27 8.04
C GLY A 622 25.23 28.49 9.55
N TYR A 623 26.03 27.82 10.38
CA TYR A 623 26.15 28.10 11.79
C TYR A 623 27.46 28.88 12.04
N SER A 624 27.37 30.16 12.29
CA SER A 624 28.53 31.03 12.65
C SER A 624 28.74 30.99 14.15
N THR A 625 29.95 30.67 14.58
CA THR A 625 30.39 30.69 15.99
C THR A 625 30.97 32.02 16.42
N ASP A 626 30.90 33.08 15.56
CA ASP A 626 31.45 34.42 15.86
C ASP A 626 30.57 35.25 16.80
#